data_b96eb58353fcd175c3630486cc9dead7
#
_entry.id   b96eb58353fcd175c3630486cc9dead7
#
_cell.length_a   1.000
_cell.length_b   1.000
_cell.length_c   1.000
_cell.angle_alpha   90.00
_cell.angle_beta   90.00
_cell.angle_gamma   90.00
#
_symmetry.space_group_name_H-M   'P 1'
#
loop_
_entity.id
_entity.type
_entity.pdbx_description
1 polymer ?
#
loop_
_entity_poly.entity_id
_entity_poly.type
_entity_poly.pdbx_seq_one_letter_code
_entity_poly.pdbx_strand_id
1 'polypeptide(L)'
;MIAGAMTAAMAGPVAAQTEIEWWHAMGGSLGETVNKIATEFNASQSDYVITPVFKGSYEETLTAGIAAFRAGEQPNILQVFDAGAATVIGAQGATIPVQDLLVDNGIAFDIEDYISGVRYFYADSDGKMIGMPFNSSSPIMYFNVDALEAAGVTAPVTWEEFQDVTAPALVEAGYVPMSQSHMPWIFTENFFSRHNLPFASANNGYDSADVTINMDAPEIRDHFEAFKGWIDNGYAGFYGASWDDNATPFQQGEVGLWLGSSGSFGGLQKTAEFEFSATYLPYWEAITTEPTQTFIGGAALFAMSGQPEEENKATAEFFRFLTSPEVQYMWHQETGYVPITEAAYEVAKADGHYDRFPAAEVGIQQLSLPAGEWTRGYRMGFYVQIRDVMNREYTRYLTGETSLDDAFTAIKEESDVLLSRFAQTQN
;
A
#
# COMPACT_ATOMS: atom_id res chain seq x y z
N MET A 1 54.67 40.66 -36.75
CA MET A 1 54.39 39.24 -36.38
C MET A 1 53.83 39.22 -34.95
N ILE A 2 52.56 39.03 -34.85
CA ILE A 2 51.86 38.89 -33.50
C ILE A 2 51.60 37.41 -33.33
N ALA A 3 52.29 36.77 -32.38
CA ALA A 3 52.10 35.39 -32.02
C ALA A 3 50.87 35.30 -31.13
N GLY A 4 49.80 34.73 -31.65
CA GLY A 4 48.60 34.37 -30.84
C GLY A 4 48.92 33.10 -30.06
N ALA A 5 48.88 33.20 -28.72
CA ALA A 5 48.89 32.04 -27.81
C ALA A 5 47.50 31.38 -27.82
N MET A 6 47.37 30.19 -28.40
CA MET A 6 46.21 29.32 -28.21
C MET A 6 46.28 28.68 -26.83
N THR A 7 45.41 29.09 -25.92
CA THR A 7 45.15 28.36 -24.67
C THR A 7 44.31 27.15 -24.98
N ALA A 8 44.89 25.95 -24.96
CA ALA A 8 44.17 24.69 -24.98
C ALA A 8 43.52 24.52 -23.60
N ALA A 9 42.19 24.60 -23.51
CA ALA A 9 41.43 24.18 -22.36
C ALA A 9 41.57 22.65 -22.25
N MET A 10 42.28 22.16 -21.25
CA MET A 10 42.25 20.74 -20.89
C MET A 10 40.87 20.44 -20.28
N ALA A 11 40.02 19.77 -21.08
CA ALA A 11 38.88 19.07 -20.51
C ALA A 11 39.42 17.95 -19.59
N GLY A 12 39.26 18.10 -18.30
CA GLY A 12 39.54 17.01 -17.35
C GLY A 12 38.64 15.80 -17.67
N PRO A 13 39.04 14.58 -17.28
CA PRO A 13 38.20 13.42 -17.45
C PRO A 13 36.87 13.68 -16.72
N VAL A 14 35.75 13.64 -17.43
CA VAL A 14 34.44 13.54 -16.83
C VAL A 14 34.43 12.18 -16.12
N ALA A 15 34.34 12.16 -14.79
CA ALA A 15 34.15 10.92 -14.06
C ALA A 15 32.88 10.26 -14.61
N ALA A 16 32.94 8.96 -14.87
CA ALA A 16 31.73 8.22 -15.27
C ALA A 16 30.74 8.29 -14.09
N GLN A 17 29.49 8.61 -14.41
CA GLN A 17 28.43 8.58 -13.40
C GLN A 17 28.23 7.16 -12.89
N THR A 18 27.91 7.01 -11.60
CA THR A 18 27.52 5.70 -11.04
C THR A 18 26.07 5.43 -11.42
N GLU A 19 25.83 4.31 -12.08
CA GLU A 19 24.49 3.90 -12.53
C GLU A 19 23.87 2.93 -11.51
N ILE A 20 22.58 3.12 -11.18
CA ILE A 20 21.80 2.23 -10.34
C ILE A 20 20.45 1.91 -10.99
N GLU A 21 19.96 0.67 -10.77
CA GLU A 21 18.67 0.23 -11.27
C GLU A 21 17.62 0.19 -10.16
N TRP A 22 16.41 0.65 -10.49
CA TRP A 22 15.23 0.56 -9.65
C TRP A 22 14.16 -0.29 -10.33
N TRP A 23 13.96 -1.54 -9.85
CA TRP A 23 12.89 -2.40 -10.33
C TRP A 23 11.57 -2.11 -9.63
N HIS A 24 10.52 -1.87 -10.41
CA HIS A 24 9.22 -1.43 -9.89
C HIS A 24 8.04 -2.04 -10.63
N ALA A 25 6.85 -1.98 -10.00
CA ALA A 25 5.57 -2.49 -10.48
C ALA A 25 4.59 -1.38 -10.92
N MET A 26 5.07 -0.14 -11.04
CA MET A 26 4.22 1.00 -11.38
C MET A 26 4.01 1.08 -12.88
N GLY A 27 2.81 0.71 -13.36
CA GLY A 27 2.40 0.80 -14.75
C GLY A 27 1.59 2.07 -15.06
N GLY A 28 1.30 2.31 -16.33
CA GLY A 28 0.45 3.41 -16.79
C GLY A 28 0.92 4.78 -16.26
N SER A 29 -0.02 5.62 -15.80
CA SER A 29 0.28 6.96 -15.28
C SER A 29 1.19 6.95 -14.05
N LEU A 30 1.15 5.90 -13.22
CA LEU A 30 2.06 5.75 -12.08
C LEU A 30 3.51 5.55 -12.57
N GLY A 31 3.71 4.78 -13.64
CA GLY A 31 5.01 4.60 -14.28
C GLY A 31 5.55 5.89 -14.92
N GLU A 32 4.68 6.73 -15.46
CA GLU A 32 5.06 8.05 -15.95
C GLU A 32 5.59 8.94 -14.82
N THR A 33 4.92 8.92 -13.65
CA THR A 33 5.38 9.68 -12.47
C THR A 33 6.68 9.10 -11.90
N VAL A 34 6.88 7.77 -11.89
CA VAL A 34 8.17 7.15 -11.53
C VAL A 34 9.30 7.63 -12.46
N ASN A 35 9.06 7.64 -13.77
CA ASN A 35 10.04 8.14 -14.75
C ASN A 35 10.33 9.64 -14.55
N LYS A 36 9.33 10.44 -14.16
CA LYS A 36 9.51 11.84 -13.81
C LYS A 36 10.42 12.01 -12.60
N ILE A 37 10.19 11.27 -11.52
CA ILE A 37 11.03 11.26 -10.31
C ILE A 37 12.51 10.94 -10.69
N ALA A 38 12.71 9.87 -11.46
CA ALA A 38 14.06 9.49 -11.91
C ALA A 38 14.73 10.59 -12.76
N THR A 39 13.97 11.21 -13.66
CA THR A 39 14.46 12.32 -14.49
C THR A 39 14.87 13.53 -13.64
N GLU A 40 14.06 13.90 -12.66
CA GLU A 40 14.34 15.02 -11.76
C GLU A 40 15.57 14.72 -10.87
N PHE A 41 15.71 13.50 -10.34
CA PHE A 41 16.91 13.09 -9.63
C PHE A 41 18.15 13.19 -10.49
N ASN A 42 18.12 12.59 -11.68
CA ASN A 42 19.23 12.60 -12.62
C ASN A 42 19.63 14.02 -13.07
N ALA A 43 18.67 14.96 -13.12
CA ALA A 43 18.92 16.35 -13.46
C ALA A 43 19.43 17.20 -12.27
N SER A 44 19.20 16.77 -11.04
CA SER A 44 19.51 17.53 -9.81
C SER A 44 20.99 17.47 -9.42
N GLN A 45 21.75 16.53 -9.96
CA GLN A 45 23.15 16.25 -9.64
C GLN A 45 23.87 15.62 -10.85
N SER A 46 25.19 15.40 -10.78
CA SER A 46 26.03 14.89 -11.89
C SER A 46 26.76 13.59 -11.58
N ASP A 47 26.63 13.05 -10.38
CA ASP A 47 27.45 11.94 -9.90
C ASP A 47 26.78 10.58 -10.11
N TYR A 48 25.42 10.55 -10.13
CA TYR A 48 24.61 9.34 -10.16
C TYR A 48 23.56 9.37 -11.27
N VAL A 49 23.22 8.19 -11.79
CA VAL A 49 22.08 7.99 -12.70
C VAL A 49 21.23 6.85 -12.18
N ILE A 50 19.93 7.10 -11.98
CA ILE A 50 18.97 6.04 -11.70
C ILE A 50 18.17 5.69 -12.95
N THR A 51 18.01 4.39 -13.21
CA THR A 51 17.21 3.84 -14.28
C THR A 51 16.06 3.03 -13.70
N PRO A 52 14.81 3.53 -13.76
CA PRO A 52 13.65 2.74 -13.37
C PRO A 52 13.35 1.67 -14.43
N VAL A 53 13.05 0.44 -13.96
CA VAL A 53 12.76 -0.73 -14.81
C VAL A 53 11.43 -1.34 -14.37
N PHE A 54 10.41 -1.17 -15.19
CA PHE A 54 9.10 -1.79 -14.96
C PHE A 54 9.16 -3.31 -15.12
N LYS A 55 8.70 -4.08 -14.13
CA LYS A 55 8.75 -5.54 -14.09
C LYS A 55 7.38 -6.23 -14.12
N GLY A 56 6.31 -5.48 -14.40
CA GLY A 56 4.94 -6.01 -14.40
C GLY A 56 4.20 -5.77 -13.07
N SER A 57 3.39 -6.72 -12.64
CA SER A 57 2.65 -6.63 -11.37
C SER A 57 3.57 -6.66 -10.15
N TYR A 58 3.03 -6.43 -8.96
CA TYR A 58 3.76 -6.58 -7.69
C TYR A 58 4.32 -7.99 -7.52
N GLU A 59 3.53 -9.02 -7.84
CA GLU A 59 3.92 -10.44 -7.75
C GLU A 59 5.00 -10.79 -8.75
N GLU A 60 4.90 -10.26 -9.98
CA GLU A 60 5.91 -10.44 -11.03
C GLU A 60 7.22 -9.76 -10.63
N THR A 61 7.16 -8.53 -10.13
CA THR A 61 8.33 -7.77 -9.66
C THR A 61 9.02 -8.49 -8.50
N LEU A 62 8.27 -8.97 -7.49
CA LEU A 62 8.82 -9.73 -6.37
C LEU A 62 9.45 -11.05 -6.84
N THR A 63 8.78 -11.79 -7.72
CA THR A 63 9.28 -13.06 -8.28
C THR A 63 10.58 -12.83 -9.05
N ALA A 64 10.63 -11.80 -9.91
CA ALA A 64 11.83 -11.43 -10.63
C ALA A 64 12.98 -11.03 -9.68
N GLY A 65 12.68 -10.25 -8.63
CA GLY A 65 13.67 -9.85 -7.62
C GLY A 65 14.26 -11.04 -6.86
N ILE A 66 13.42 -12.00 -6.43
CA ILE A 66 13.87 -13.24 -5.76
C ILE A 66 14.75 -14.07 -6.71
N ALA A 67 14.36 -14.21 -7.98
CA ALA A 67 15.15 -14.96 -8.96
C ALA A 67 16.50 -14.30 -9.22
N ALA A 68 16.53 -12.99 -9.40
CA ALA A 68 17.75 -12.22 -9.62
C ALA A 68 18.69 -12.28 -8.40
N PHE A 69 18.18 -12.15 -7.18
CA PHE A 69 18.97 -12.29 -5.96
C PHE A 69 19.63 -13.67 -5.86
N ARG A 70 18.92 -14.75 -6.18
CA ARG A 70 19.49 -16.10 -6.20
C ARG A 70 20.56 -16.30 -7.27
N ALA A 71 20.49 -15.55 -8.36
CA ALA A 71 21.47 -15.57 -9.44
C ALA A 71 22.67 -14.63 -9.19
N GLY A 72 22.60 -13.75 -8.18
CA GLY A 72 23.59 -12.69 -7.93
C GLY A 72 23.48 -11.54 -8.96
N GLU A 73 22.31 -11.32 -9.53
CA GLU A 73 21.99 -10.32 -10.57
C GLU A 73 20.87 -9.35 -10.13
N GLN A 74 20.69 -9.17 -8.80
CA GLN A 74 19.66 -8.30 -8.23
C GLN A 74 19.93 -6.82 -8.58
N PRO A 75 18.84 -6.00 -8.72
CA PRO A 75 18.99 -4.56 -8.89
C PRO A 75 19.52 -3.89 -7.61
N ASN A 76 19.84 -2.61 -7.69
CA ASN A 76 20.16 -1.81 -6.49
C ASN A 76 18.93 -1.59 -5.61
N ILE A 77 17.78 -1.32 -6.24
CA ILE A 77 16.52 -1.04 -5.55
C ILE A 77 15.42 -1.96 -6.08
N LEU A 78 14.74 -2.67 -5.18
CA LEU A 78 13.59 -3.51 -5.48
C LEU A 78 12.34 -2.95 -4.78
N GLN A 79 11.28 -2.66 -5.53
CA GLN A 79 9.97 -2.36 -4.97
C GLN A 79 9.29 -3.66 -4.53
N VAL A 80 8.87 -3.71 -3.28
CA VAL A 80 8.16 -4.86 -2.71
C VAL A 80 6.90 -4.38 -2.02
N PHE A 81 5.75 -4.95 -2.41
CA PHE A 81 4.47 -4.59 -1.83
C PHE A 81 4.27 -5.20 -0.44
N ASP A 82 3.27 -4.71 0.27
CA ASP A 82 2.95 -5.04 1.67
C ASP A 82 2.93 -6.55 1.95
N ALA A 83 2.23 -7.34 1.12
CA ALA A 83 2.17 -8.79 1.29
C ALA A 83 3.52 -9.51 1.08
N GLY A 84 4.41 -8.95 0.27
CA GLY A 84 5.76 -9.49 0.04
C GLY A 84 6.78 -9.11 1.10
N ALA A 85 6.51 -8.05 1.88
CA ALA A 85 7.49 -7.42 2.77
C ALA A 85 8.10 -8.39 3.80
N ALA A 86 7.28 -9.18 4.52
CA ALA A 86 7.77 -10.12 5.53
C ALA A 86 8.69 -11.20 4.94
N THR A 87 8.44 -11.64 3.71
CA THR A 87 9.30 -12.61 3.00
C THR A 87 10.68 -12.02 2.72
N VAL A 88 10.73 -10.75 2.28
CA VAL A 88 11.99 -10.07 1.95
C VAL A 88 12.76 -9.68 3.22
N ILE A 89 12.08 -9.16 4.24
CA ILE A 89 12.67 -8.82 5.55
C ILE A 89 13.24 -10.07 6.23
N GLY A 90 12.56 -11.22 6.12
CA GLY A 90 13.01 -12.51 6.64
C GLY A 90 14.15 -13.16 5.84
N ALA A 91 14.43 -12.70 4.63
CA ALA A 91 15.54 -13.20 3.81
C ALA A 91 16.87 -12.62 4.29
N GLN A 92 17.51 -13.29 5.24
CA GLN A 92 18.76 -12.82 5.85
C GLN A 92 19.83 -12.46 4.82
N GLY A 93 20.38 -11.26 4.92
CA GLY A 93 21.44 -10.77 4.06
C GLY A 93 20.99 -10.39 2.63
N ALA A 94 19.70 -10.41 2.31
CA ALA A 94 19.20 -10.02 0.99
C ALA A 94 19.12 -8.49 0.81
N THR A 95 18.94 -7.75 1.90
CA THR A 95 18.78 -6.30 1.87
C THR A 95 19.72 -5.61 2.85
N ILE A 96 20.02 -4.35 2.58
CA ILE A 96 20.64 -3.43 3.53
C ILE A 96 19.50 -2.65 4.18
N PRO A 97 19.36 -2.66 5.54
CA PRO A 97 18.36 -1.83 6.19
C PRO A 97 18.49 -0.37 5.74
N VAL A 98 17.40 0.23 5.30
CA VAL A 98 17.42 1.60 4.78
C VAL A 98 17.93 2.59 5.83
N GLN A 99 17.58 2.38 7.10
CA GLN A 99 18.10 3.17 8.20
C GLN A 99 19.63 3.12 8.28
N ASP A 100 20.23 1.93 8.18
CA ASP A 100 21.67 1.75 8.21
C ASP A 100 22.31 2.37 6.97
N LEU A 101 21.74 2.12 5.77
CA LEU A 101 22.23 2.67 4.51
C LEU A 101 22.31 4.21 4.55
N LEU A 102 21.29 4.88 5.05
CA LEU A 102 21.29 6.34 5.15
C LEU A 102 22.33 6.86 6.16
N VAL A 103 22.35 6.29 7.35
CA VAL A 103 23.27 6.71 8.44
C VAL A 103 24.73 6.46 8.05
N ASP A 104 25.06 5.31 7.46
CA ASP A 104 26.42 4.96 7.04
C ASP A 104 26.95 5.87 5.91
N ASN A 105 26.03 6.45 5.14
CA ASN A 105 26.36 7.46 4.11
C ASN A 105 26.22 8.91 4.59
N GLY A 106 26.10 9.13 5.93
CA GLY A 106 26.09 10.46 6.54
C GLY A 106 24.78 11.24 6.37
N ILE A 107 23.70 10.56 5.97
CA ILE A 107 22.37 11.14 5.82
C ILE A 107 21.62 10.96 7.16
N ALA A 108 21.12 12.07 7.70
CA ALA A 108 20.35 12.04 8.93
C ALA A 108 19.06 11.22 8.74
N PHE A 109 18.73 10.40 9.72
CA PHE A 109 17.53 9.58 9.73
C PHE A 109 16.90 9.62 11.14
N ASP A 110 15.60 9.94 11.19
CA ASP A 110 14.77 9.79 12.38
C ASP A 110 13.46 9.11 11.97
N ILE A 111 13.16 7.97 12.58
CA ILE A 111 11.92 7.23 12.29
C ILE A 111 10.67 8.01 12.71
N GLU A 112 10.80 8.92 13.68
CA GLU A 112 9.69 9.76 14.13
C GLU A 112 9.28 10.84 13.13
N ASP A 113 10.10 11.12 12.11
CA ASP A 113 9.72 12.01 10.99
C ASP A 113 8.65 11.38 10.08
N TYR A 114 8.45 10.05 10.18
CA TYR A 114 7.49 9.33 9.35
C TYR A 114 6.11 9.25 10.02
N ILE A 115 5.06 9.31 9.20
CA ILE A 115 3.67 9.17 9.64
C ILE A 115 3.49 7.86 10.41
N SER A 116 2.82 7.91 11.56
CA SER A 116 2.77 6.81 12.54
C SER A 116 2.28 5.48 11.96
N GLY A 117 1.25 5.47 11.12
CA GLY A 117 0.72 4.27 10.46
C GLY A 117 1.64 3.68 9.38
N VAL A 118 2.69 4.43 8.96
CA VAL A 118 3.62 4.02 7.89
C VAL A 118 4.93 3.48 8.46
N ARG A 119 5.46 4.10 9.52
CA ARG A 119 6.84 3.95 10.00
C ARG A 119 7.27 2.53 10.38
N TYR A 120 6.37 1.72 10.92
CA TYR A 120 6.74 0.41 11.48
C TYR A 120 6.36 -0.78 10.60
N PHE A 121 5.57 -0.60 9.56
CA PHE A 121 5.12 -1.71 8.71
C PHE A 121 6.31 -2.39 7.99
N TYR A 122 7.29 -1.62 7.54
CA TYR A 122 8.49 -2.11 6.87
C TYR A 122 9.73 -2.13 7.77
N ALA A 123 9.55 -2.05 9.09
CA ALA A 123 10.61 -2.18 10.08
C ALA A 123 10.74 -3.63 10.58
N ASP A 124 11.87 -4.03 11.13
CA ASP A 124 12.04 -5.32 11.83
C ASP A 124 11.33 -5.35 13.19
N SER A 125 11.51 -6.45 13.95
CA SER A 125 10.93 -6.58 15.29
C SER A 125 11.44 -5.52 16.27
N ASP A 126 12.67 -5.07 16.10
CA ASP A 126 13.31 -4.06 16.96
C ASP A 126 12.93 -2.61 16.56
N GLY A 127 12.17 -2.45 15.48
CA GLY A 127 11.71 -1.15 14.97
C GLY A 127 12.68 -0.50 13.99
N LYS A 128 13.74 -1.18 13.55
CA LYS A 128 14.67 -0.67 12.55
C LYS A 128 14.01 -0.71 11.17
N MET A 129 13.99 0.41 10.44
CA MET A 129 13.43 0.48 9.09
C MET A 129 14.29 -0.28 8.09
N ILE A 130 13.74 -1.36 7.53
CA ILE A 130 14.41 -2.21 6.54
C ILE A 130 14.10 -1.74 5.12
N GLY A 131 12.84 -1.45 4.81
CA GLY A 131 12.40 -0.90 3.52
C GLY A 131 11.97 0.54 3.66
N MET A 132 12.31 1.39 2.67
CA MET A 132 11.84 2.78 2.58
C MET A 132 10.39 2.78 2.12
N PRO A 133 9.40 3.21 2.91
CA PRO A 133 8.04 3.40 2.42
C PRO A 133 8.04 4.28 1.18
N PHE A 134 7.24 3.95 0.17
CA PHE A 134 7.22 4.71 -1.08
C PHE A 134 5.79 5.06 -1.50
N ASN A 135 5.06 4.14 -2.06
CA ASN A 135 3.69 4.34 -2.49
C ASN A 135 2.70 3.77 -1.46
N SER A 136 2.77 4.32 -0.25
CA SER A 136 1.90 3.92 0.86
C SER A 136 0.47 4.42 0.64
N SER A 137 -0.51 3.60 0.99
CA SER A 137 -1.92 3.93 0.89
C SER A 137 -2.70 3.43 2.10
N SER A 138 -3.89 4.00 2.31
CA SER A 138 -4.89 3.51 3.24
C SER A 138 -6.10 3.01 2.45
N PRO A 139 -6.75 1.92 2.85
CA PRO A 139 -8.04 1.59 2.29
C PRO A 139 -9.06 2.61 2.82
N ILE A 140 -9.84 3.19 1.93
CA ILE A 140 -10.86 4.21 2.25
C ILE A 140 -12.16 3.89 1.51
N MET A 141 -13.25 4.55 1.90
CA MET A 141 -14.51 4.49 1.20
C MET A 141 -14.70 5.74 0.34
N TYR A 142 -14.64 5.59 -0.98
CA TYR A 142 -15.10 6.60 -1.92
C TYR A 142 -16.62 6.58 -2.03
N PHE A 143 -17.21 7.73 -2.30
CA PHE A 143 -18.63 7.83 -2.54
C PHE A 143 -18.95 8.81 -3.69
N ASN A 144 -19.98 8.45 -4.45
CA ASN A 144 -20.55 9.29 -5.48
C ASN A 144 -21.49 10.30 -4.80
N VAL A 145 -21.14 11.58 -4.84
CA VAL A 145 -21.89 12.65 -4.19
C VAL A 145 -23.29 12.75 -4.79
N ASP A 146 -23.39 12.71 -6.13
CA ASP A 146 -24.67 12.80 -6.84
C ASP A 146 -25.61 11.64 -6.46
N ALA A 147 -25.06 10.43 -6.27
CA ALA A 147 -25.84 9.25 -5.86
C ALA A 147 -26.38 9.39 -4.43
N LEU A 148 -25.54 9.86 -3.50
CA LEU A 148 -25.95 10.07 -2.10
C LEU A 148 -26.98 11.19 -1.99
N GLU A 149 -26.82 12.30 -2.73
CA GLU A 149 -27.80 13.37 -2.80
C GLU A 149 -29.14 12.90 -3.38
N ALA A 150 -29.11 12.12 -4.47
CA ALA A 150 -30.31 11.54 -5.06
C ALA A 150 -31.03 10.59 -4.10
N ALA A 151 -30.29 9.84 -3.28
CA ALA A 151 -30.83 8.96 -2.25
C ALA A 151 -31.25 9.71 -0.96
N GLY A 152 -30.85 10.98 -0.79
CA GLY A 152 -31.13 11.77 0.41
C GLY A 152 -30.42 11.29 1.67
N VAL A 153 -29.21 10.72 1.52
CA VAL A 153 -28.40 10.16 2.61
C VAL A 153 -26.99 10.71 2.57
N THR A 154 -26.24 10.47 3.65
CA THR A 154 -24.79 10.75 3.76
C THR A 154 -23.99 9.47 3.65
N ALA A 155 -22.68 9.59 3.44
CA ALA A 155 -21.78 8.46 3.50
C ALA A 155 -21.80 7.84 4.91
N PRO A 156 -21.98 6.50 5.04
CA PRO A 156 -22.11 5.84 6.32
C PRO A 156 -20.80 5.81 7.09
N VAL A 157 -20.87 5.94 8.40
CA VAL A 157 -19.72 5.83 9.31
C VAL A 157 -19.60 4.41 9.85
N THR A 158 -20.71 3.71 10.04
CA THR A 158 -20.74 2.34 10.55
C THR A 158 -21.38 1.39 9.55
N TRP A 159 -21.11 0.09 9.70
CA TRP A 159 -21.74 -0.94 8.88
C TRP A 159 -23.24 -1.07 9.18
N GLU A 160 -23.65 -0.78 10.42
CA GLU A 160 -25.05 -0.71 10.81
C GLU A 160 -25.76 0.42 10.04
N GLU A 161 -25.16 1.62 9.95
CA GLU A 161 -25.73 2.73 9.18
C GLU A 161 -25.79 2.40 7.69
N PHE A 162 -24.74 1.73 7.16
CA PHE A 162 -24.74 1.26 5.76
C PHE A 162 -25.94 0.36 5.49
N GLN A 163 -26.12 -0.72 6.26
CA GLN A 163 -27.13 -1.73 5.98
C GLN A 163 -28.56 -1.25 6.24
N ASP A 164 -28.78 -0.41 7.29
CA ASP A 164 -30.11 -0.05 7.76
C ASP A 164 -30.64 1.23 7.10
N VAL A 165 -29.74 2.11 6.60
CA VAL A 165 -30.10 3.41 6.07
C VAL A 165 -29.57 3.62 4.64
N THR A 166 -28.24 3.54 4.45
CA THR A 166 -27.61 4.00 3.20
C THR A 166 -27.89 3.05 2.04
N ALA A 167 -27.75 1.74 2.24
CA ALA A 167 -27.94 0.77 1.17
C ALA A 167 -29.39 0.70 0.66
N PRO A 168 -30.44 0.63 1.53
CA PRO A 168 -31.84 0.70 1.06
C PRO A 168 -32.14 1.96 0.26
N ALA A 169 -31.65 3.13 0.71
CA ALA A 169 -31.90 4.41 0.04
C ALA A 169 -31.23 4.49 -1.34
N LEU A 170 -29.98 3.97 -1.46
CA LEU A 170 -29.28 3.89 -2.76
C LEU A 170 -29.99 2.95 -3.75
N VAL A 171 -30.48 1.80 -3.27
CA VAL A 171 -31.29 0.90 -4.13
C VAL A 171 -32.56 1.59 -4.63
N GLU A 172 -33.28 2.33 -3.74
CA GLU A 172 -34.47 3.08 -4.13
C GLU A 172 -34.14 4.18 -5.15
N ALA A 173 -32.95 4.79 -5.04
CA ALA A 173 -32.44 5.79 -5.99
C ALA A 173 -31.91 5.18 -7.30
N GLY A 174 -31.82 3.84 -7.41
CA GLY A 174 -31.44 3.12 -8.64
C GLY A 174 -29.95 2.81 -8.78
N TYR A 175 -29.18 2.92 -7.70
CA TYR A 175 -27.75 2.60 -7.67
C TYR A 175 -27.49 1.23 -7.04
N VAL A 176 -26.37 0.59 -7.42
CA VAL A 176 -25.79 -0.47 -6.61
C VAL A 176 -25.13 0.19 -5.39
N PRO A 177 -25.53 -0.13 -4.15
CA PRO A 177 -25.03 0.64 -3.01
C PRO A 177 -23.51 0.57 -2.83
N MET A 178 -22.89 -0.60 -2.93
CA MET A 178 -21.46 -0.72 -2.64
C MET A 178 -20.76 -1.74 -3.54
N SER A 179 -19.48 -1.47 -3.86
CA SER A 179 -18.48 -2.45 -4.34
C SER A 179 -17.18 -2.34 -3.53
N GLN A 180 -16.31 -3.35 -3.64
CA GLN A 180 -15.01 -3.35 -2.98
C GLN A 180 -13.95 -4.09 -3.81
N SER A 181 -12.73 -3.58 -3.86
CA SER A 181 -11.72 -4.03 -4.82
C SER A 181 -10.72 -5.08 -4.31
N HIS A 182 -10.58 -5.30 -3.02
CA HIS A 182 -9.53 -6.22 -2.52
C HIS A 182 -9.93 -6.85 -1.18
N MET A 183 -10.63 -7.99 -1.23
CA MET A 183 -11.15 -8.68 -0.05
C MET A 183 -10.09 -8.96 1.04
N PRO A 184 -8.91 -9.52 0.73
CA PRO A 184 -7.93 -9.78 1.76
C PRO A 184 -7.50 -8.51 2.50
N TRP A 185 -7.07 -7.47 1.78
CA TRP A 185 -6.52 -6.26 2.39
C TRP A 185 -7.60 -5.37 3.01
N ILE A 186 -8.64 -5.01 2.23
CA ILE A 186 -9.65 -4.04 2.66
C ILE A 186 -10.61 -4.68 3.67
N PHE A 187 -11.14 -5.85 3.33
CA PHE A 187 -12.29 -6.44 4.01
C PHE A 187 -11.91 -7.44 5.11
N THR A 188 -10.66 -7.95 5.10
CA THR A 188 -10.15 -8.86 6.13
C THR A 188 -9.09 -8.18 7.00
N GLU A 189 -7.91 -7.89 6.46
CA GLU A 189 -6.79 -7.34 7.22
C GLU A 189 -7.17 -6.03 7.92
N ASN A 190 -7.83 -5.13 7.20
CA ASN A 190 -8.26 -3.84 7.74
C ASN A 190 -9.53 -3.91 8.58
N PHE A 191 -10.31 -4.99 8.49
CA PHE A 191 -11.32 -5.28 9.49
C PHE A 191 -10.67 -5.48 10.87
N PHE A 192 -9.65 -6.34 10.97
CA PHE A 192 -8.95 -6.58 12.24
C PHE A 192 -8.30 -5.30 12.78
N SER A 193 -7.62 -4.54 11.91
CA SER A 193 -6.98 -3.29 12.31
C SER A 193 -7.98 -2.25 12.80
N ARG A 194 -9.06 -1.98 12.05
CA ARG A 194 -10.08 -0.98 12.42
C ARG A 194 -10.80 -1.27 13.72
N HIS A 195 -10.95 -2.55 14.07
CA HIS A 195 -11.60 -2.98 15.31
C HIS A 195 -10.60 -3.32 16.44
N ASN A 196 -9.29 -3.08 16.21
CA ASN A 196 -8.22 -3.41 17.16
C ASN A 196 -8.29 -4.87 17.64
N LEU A 197 -8.45 -5.80 16.70
CA LEU A 197 -8.49 -7.23 16.93
C LEU A 197 -7.20 -7.92 16.45
N PRO A 198 -6.77 -9.02 17.09
CA PRO A 198 -5.58 -9.75 16.65
C PRO A 198 -5.86 -10.48 15.33
N PHE A 199 -5.11 -10.12 14.27
CA PHE A 199 -5.20 -10.77 12.95
C PHE A 199 -4.50 -12.12 12.91
N ALA A 200 -3.44 -12.28 13.69
CA ALA A 200 -2.69 -13.53 13.81
C ALA A 200 -2.10 -13.68 15.22
N SER A 201 -1.66 -14.90 15.55
CA SER A 201 -0.92 -15.18 16.79
C SER A 201 0.45 -14.48 16.83
N ALA A 202 1.15 -14.60 17.96
CA ALA A 202 2.50 -14.05 18.15
C ALA A 202 2.58 -12.54 17.80
N ASN A 203 1.63 -11.74 18.31
CA ASN A 203 1.56 -10.30 18.03
C ASN A 203 1.55 -10.00 16.52
N ASN A 204 0.62 -10.61 15.78
CA ASN A 204 0.54 -10.56 14.32
C ASN A 204 1.85 -10.99 13.62
N GLY A 205 2.62 -11.90 14.23
CA GLY A 205 3.89 -12.41 13.71
C GLY A 205 5.13 -11.58 14.04
N TYR A 206 5.02 -10.51 14.85
CA TYR A 206 6.19 -9.73 15.26
C TYR A 206 7.05 -10.42 16.30
N ASP A 207 6.48 -11.29 17.14
CA ASP A 207 7.20 -11.97 18.23
C ASP A 207 7.77 -13.32 17.82
N SER A 208 7.25 -13.93 16.74
CA SER A 208 7.69 -15.22 16.23
C SER A 208 7.28 -15.41 14.78
N ALA A 209 8.09 -16.17 14.02
CA ALA A 209 7.71 -16.65 12.69
C ALA A 209 6.74 -17.85 12.73
N ASP A 210 6.62 -18.51 13.90
CA ASP A 210 5.63 -19.58 14.12
C ASP A 210 4.27 -18.95 14.47
N VAL A 211 3.50 -18.70 13.43
CA VAL A 211 2.27 -17.91 13.45
C VAL A 211 1.10 -18.73 12.92
N THR A 212 -0.09 -18.48 13.44
CA THR A 212 -1.38 -18.95 12.90
C THR A 212 -2.30 -17.78 12.65
N ILE A 213 -3.07 -17.83 11.55
CA ILE A 213 -4.02 -16.77 11.21
C ILE A 213 -5.32 -16.91 12.00
N ASN A 214 -5.92 -15.78 12.41
CA ASN A 214 -7.11 -15.76 13.27
C ASN A 214 -8.41 -15.68 12.45
N MET A 215 -8.69 -16.71 11.63
CA MET A 215 -9.95 -16.81 10.88
C MET A 215 -11.09 -17.45 11.68
N ASP A 216 -10.83 -17.86 12.92
CA ASP A 216 -11.84 -18.45 13.80
C ASP A 216 -12.59 -17.39 14.65
N ALA A 217 -12.16 -16.11 14.60
CA ALA A 217 -12.81 -15.04 15.35
C ALA A 217 -14.27 -14.87 14.90
N PRO A 218 -15.24 -14.84 15.84
CA PRO A 218 -16.65 -14.71 15.48
C PRO A 218 -16.93 -13.40 14.74
N GLU A 219 -16.23 -12.32 15.07
CA GLU A 219 -16.44 -10.99 14.51
C GLU A 219 -16.18 -10.95 13.00
N ILE A 220 -15.11 -11.60 12.52
CA ILE A 220 -14.83 -11.64 11.08
C ILE A 220 -15.81 -12.55 10.34
N ARG A 221 -16.31 -13.59 11.00
CA ARG A 221 -17.34 -14.48 10.43
C ARG A 221 -18.64 -13.72 10.24
N ASP A 222 -19.11 -13.02 11.27
CA ASP A 222 -20.32 -12.20 11.22
C ASP A 222 -20.21 -11.12 10.12
N HIS A 223 -19.03 -10.53 9.94
CA HIS A 223 -18.76 -9.55 8.89
C HIS A 223 -18.92 -10.15 7.49
N PHE A 224 -18.40 -11.35 7.24
CA PHE A 224 -18.56 -12.03 5.95
C PHE A 224 -19.99 -12.55 5.70
N GLU A 225 -20.69 -12.98 6.73
CA GLU A 225 -22.13 -13.34 6.64
C GLU A 225 -22.95 -12.10 6.27
N ALA A 226 -22.69 -10.95 6.91
CA ALA A 226 -23.36 -9.70 6.56
C ALA A 226 -23.07 -9.30 5.10
N PHE A 227 -21.82 -9.38 4.65
CA PHE A 227 -21.46 -9.04 3.27
C PHE A 227 -22.15 -9.95 2.25
N LYS A 228 -22.19 -11.25 2.50
CA LYS A 228 -22.97 -12.18 1.65
C LYS A 228 -24.44 -11.82 1.63
N GLY A 229 -25.01 -11.49 2.80
CA GLY A 229 -26.38 -11.01 2.89
C GLY A 229 -26.61 -9.72 2.11
N TRP A 230 -25.65 -8.78 2.10
CA TRP A 230 -25.76 -7.57 1.29
C TRP A 230 -25.73 -7.87 -0.22
N ILE A 231 -24.90 -8.81 -0.66
CA ILE A 231 -24.89 -9.26 -2.07
C ILE A 231 -26.25 -9.87 -2.43
N ASP A 232 -26.76 -10.77 -1.62
CA ASP A 232 -28.03 -11.49 -1.86
C ASP A 232 -29.25 -10.55 -1.87
N ASN A 233 -29.17 -9.43 -1.12
CA ASN A 233 -30.21 -8.39 -1.08
C ASN A 233 -29.99 -7.26 -2.10
N GLY A 234 -28.94 -7.30 -2.90
CA GLY A 234 -28.60 -6.25 -3.87
C GLY A 234 -28.03 -4.98 -3.25
N TYR A 235 -27.54 -5.05 -2.00
CA TYR A 235 -26.87 -3.92 -1.29
C TYR A 235 -25.39 -3.84 -1.60
N ALA A 236 -24.78 -4.91 -2.14
CA ALA A 236 -23.40 -4.90 -2.60
C ALA A 236 -23.27 -5.65 -3.93
N GLY A 237 -22.39 -5.17 -4.80
CA GLY A 237 -21.93 -5.87 -5.97
C GLY A 237 -20.63 -6.63 -5.69
N PHE A 238 -20.56 -7.88 -6.16
CA PHE A 238 -19.31 -8.64 -6.21
C PHE A 238 -19.03 -9.02 -7.67
N TYR A 239 -18.00 -8.43 -8.24
CA TYR A 239 -17.67 -8.56 -9.68
C TYR A 239 -16.45 -9.46 -9.91
N GLY A 240 -15.99 -10.17 -8.86
CA GLY A 240 -14.82 -11.05 -8.89
C GLY A 240 -13.71 -10.59 -7.96
N ALA A 241 -12.53 -11.25 -8.06
CA ALA A 241 -11.38 -10.96 -7.20
C ALA A 241 -10.46 -9.84 -7.75
N SER A 242 -10.63 -9.44 -9.01
CA SER A 242 -9.83 -8.41 -9.66
C SER A 242 -10.13 -7.03 -9.08
N TRP A 243 -9.08 -6.21 -8.92
CA TRP A 243 -9.21 -4.82 -8.50
C TRP A 243 -10.11 -4.03 -9.44
N ASP A 244 -9.81 -4.07 -10.74
CA ASP A 244 -10.47 -3.25 -11.75
C ASP A 244 -11.92 -3.64 -11.98
N ASP A 245 -12.25 -4.94 -11.88
CA ASP A 245 -13.63 -5.41 -12.04
C ASP A 245 -14.57 -4.79 -11.00
N ASN A 246 -14.08 -4.53 -9.80
CA ASN A 246 -14.85 -3.91 -8.71
C ASN A 246 -14.75 -2.38 -8.67
N ALA A 247 -13.68 -1.78 -9.22
CA ALA A 247 -13.52 -0.33 -9.31
C ALA A 247 -14.30 0.28 -10.49
N THR A 248 -14.34 -0.44 -11.62
CA THR A 248 -14.96 0.03 -12.88
C THR A 248 -16.41 0.47 -12.72
N PRO A 249 -17.32 -0.28 -12.05
CA PRO A 249 -18.72 0.14 -11.87
C PRO A 249 -18.85 1.45 -11.08
N PHE A 250 -17.97 1.70 -10.09
CA PHE A 250 -17.93 2.98 -9.40
C PHE A 250 -17.45 4.11 -10.34
N GLN A 251 -16.37 3.88 -11.10
CA GLN A 251 -15.84 4.86 -12.05
C GLN A 251 -16.87 5.24 -13.13
N GLN A 252 -17.79 4.32 -13.46
CA GLN A 252 -18.90 4.54 -14.40
C GLN A 252 -20.14 5.19 -13.76
N GLY A 253 -20.11 5.43 -12.43
CA GLY A 253 -21.23 6.04 -11.70
C GLY A 253 -22.38 5.09 -11.40
N GLU A 254 -22.22 3.78 -11.59
CA GLU A 254 -23.25 2.76 -11.34
C GLU A 254 -23.37 2.40 -9.87
N VAL A 255 -22.28 2.56 -9.12
CA VAL A 255 -22.14 2.22 -7.70
C VAL A 255 -22.06 3.50 -6.85
N GLY A 256 -22.80 3.53 -5.74
CA GLY A 256 -22.82 4.69 -4.84
C GLY A 256 -21.59 4.79 -3.95
N LEU A 257 -21.06 3.66 -3.44
CA LEU A 257 -19.91 3.56 -2.52
C LEU A 257 -18.90 2.55 -3.04
N TRP A 258 -17.60 2.90 -3.00
CA TRP A 258 -16.54 1.99 -3.37
C TRP A 258 -15.46 1.93 -2.30
N LEU A 259 -15.19 0.73 -1.79
CA LEU A 259 -14.05 0.50 -0.92
C LEU A 259 -12.81 0.27 -1.78
N GLY A 260 -11.91 1.23 -1.75
CA GLY A 260 -10.72 1.25 -2.58
C GLY A 260 -9.50 1.78 -1.83
N SER A 261 -8.44 2.03 -2.57
CA SER A 261 -7.18 2.61 -2.05
C SER A 261 -7.18 4.12 -2.16
N SER A 262 -6.64 4.84 -1.17
CA SER A 262 -6.34 6.26 -1.30
C SER A 262 -5.49 6.57 -2.53
N GLY A 263 -4.60 5.65 -2.93
CA GLY A 263 -3.79 5.73 -4.16
C GLY A 263 -4.58 5.70 -5.47
N SER A 264 -5.91 5.50 -5.43
CA SER A 264 -6.78 5.57 -6.62
C SER A 264 -7.27 6.99 -6.90
N PHE A 265 -7.07 7.95 -5.98
CA PHE A 265 -7.59 9.30 -6.08
C PHE A 265 -7.19 10.01 -7.37
N GLY A 266 -5.89 10.01 -7.72
CA GLY A 266 -5.40 10.67 -8.94
C GLY A 266 -5.93 10.04 -10.24
N GLY A 267 -6.26 8.74 -10.21
CA GLY A 267 -6.94 8.05 -11.30
C GLY A 267 -8.40 8.48 -11.42
N LEU A 268 -9.14 8.48 -10.29
CA LEU A 268 -10.54 8.92 -10.24
C LEU A 268 -10.72 10.36 -10.69
N GLN A 269 -9.83 11.27 -10.30
CA GLN A 269 -9.88 12.67 -10.76
C GLN A 269 -9.83 12.81 -12.29
N LYS A 270 -9.21 11.87 -12.98
CA LYS A 270 -9.06 11.88 -14.46
C LYS A 270 -10.20 11.16 -15.17
N THR A 271 -10.90 10.23 -14.50
CA THR A 271 -11.83 9.30 -15.15
C THR A 271 -13.28 9.45 -14.70
N ALA A 272 -13.54 9.88 -13.46
CA ALA A 272 -14.91 10.05 -12.98
C ALA A 272 -15.59 11.27 -13.65
N GLU A 273 -16.79 11.05 -14.19
CA GLU A 273 -17.63 12.09 -14.80
C GLU A 273 -18.70 12.63 -13.84
N PHE A 274 -18.60 12.28 -12.55
CA PHE A 274 -19.48 12.69 -11.45
C PHE A 274 -18.68 13.26 -10.29
N GLU A 275 -19.32 14.01 -9.40
CA GLU A 275 -18.69 14.50 -8.19
C GLU A 275 -18.49 13.35 -7.20
N PHE A 276 -17.26 13.17 -6.73
CA PHE A 276 -16.94 12.14 -5.72
C PHE A 276 -16.18 12.73 -4.55
N SER A 277 -16.29 12.07 -3.40
CA SER A 277 -15.48 12.34 -2.23
C SER A 277 -15.12 11.02 -1.53
N ALA A 278 -14.49 11.10 -0.38
CA ALA A 278 -14.11 9.92 0.39
C ALA A 278 -14.33 10.13 1.88
N THR A 279 -14.41 9.01 2.60
CA THR A 279 -14.44 8.95 4.05
C THR A 279 -13.68 7.71 4.54
N TYR A 280 -13.55 7.55 5.84
CA TYR A 280 -12.90 6.39 6.46
C TYR A 280 -13.64 5.09 6.11
N LEU A 281 -12.92 3.95 6.21
CA LEU A 281 -13.59 2.66 6.20
C LEU A 281 -14.61 2.58 7.34
N PRO A 282 -15.83 2.12 7.07
CA PRO A 282 -16.81 1.86 8.11
C PRO A 282 -16.31 0.80 9.10
N TYR A 283 -16.88 0.82 10.28
CA TYR A 283 -16.63 -0.15 11.34
C TYR A 283 -17.95 -0.64 11.95
N TRP A 284 -17.92 -1.74 12.67
CA TRP A 284 -19.05 -2.23 13.44
C TRP A 284 -19.07 -1.55 14.82
N GLU A 285 -20.10 -0.74 15.08
CA GLU A 285 -20.30 -0.13 16.40
C GLU A 285 -20.51 -1.16 17.49
N ALA A 286 -21.12 -2.30 17.14
CA ALA A 286 -21.27 -3.45 18.02
C ALA A 286 -19.94 -4.06 18.50
N ILE A 287 -18.83 -3.88 17.77
CA ILE A 287 -17.50 -4.38 18.14
C ILE A 287 -16.69 -3.30 18.85
N THR A 288 -16.70 -2.06 18.38
CA THR A 288 -15.94 -0.95 18.96
C THR A 288 -16.66 0.38 18.76
N THR A 289 -16.52 1.28 19.71
CA THR A 289 -16.94 2.70 19.57
C THR A 289 -15.74 3.63 19.30
N GLU A 290 -14.53 3.10 19.32
CA GLU A 290 -13.28 3.82 19.11
C GLU A 290 -12.44 3.10 18.02
N PRO A 291 -12.81 3.27 16.73
CA PRO A 291 -12.10 2.61 15.64
C PRO A 291 -10.68 3.16 15.52
N THR A 292 -9.74 2.26 15.33
CA THR A 292 -8.30 2.56 15.24
C THR A 292 -7.83 2.76 13.79
N GLN A 293 -6.53 3.07 13.61
CA GLN A 293 -5.89 3.22 12.30
C GLN A 293 -5.97 1.93 11.47
N THR A 294 -5.77 2.06 10.15
CA THR A 294 -5.68 0.94 9.22
C THR A 294 -4.26 0.40 9.09
N PHE A 295 -4.11 -0.85 8.62
CA PHE A 295 -2.85 -1.30 8.02
C PHE A 295 -2.65 -0.61 6.68
N ILE A 296 -1.43 -0.15 6.42
CA ILE A 296 -1.09 0.41 5.11
C ILE A 296 -1.20 -0.65 4.02
N GLY A 297 -1.40 -0.17 2.80
CA GLY A 297 -1.15 -0.92 1.58
C GLY A 297 -0.07 -0.26 0.74
N GLY A 298 0.14 -0.81 -0.44
CA GLY A 298 1.13 -0.32 -1.37
C GLY A 298 2.48 -0.99 -1.19
N ALA A 299 3.60 -0.25 -1.32
CA ALA A 299 4.92 -0.86 -1.36
C ALA A 299 6.00 0.02 -0.73
N ALA A 300 7.10 -0.63 -0.39
CA ALA A 300 8.37 -0.02 -0.01
C ALA A 300 9.47 -0.32 -1.03
N LEU A 301 10.54 0.46 -0.98
CA LEU A 301 11.77 0.26 -1.74
C LEU A 301 12.81 -0.37 -0.83
N PHE A 302 13.35 -1.50 -1.25
CA PHE A 302 14.39 -2.22 -0.55
C PHE A 302 15.74 -2.03 -1.25
N ALA A 303 16.76 -1.60 -0.52
CA ALA A 303 18.12 -1.59 -0.99
C ALA A 303 18.66 -3.03 -1.00
N MET A 304 18.96 -3.56 -2.17
CA MET A 304 19.45 -4.93 -2.30
C MET A 304 20.93 -5.01 -1.94
N SER A 305 21.30 -6.01 -1.15
CA SER A 305 22.69 -6.23 -0.74
C SER A 305 23.57 -6.74 -1.89
N GLY A 306 24.89 -6.71 -1.68
CA GLY A 306 25.88 -7.22 -2.64
C GLY A 306 26.30 -6.23 -3.71
N GLN A 307 25.84 -4.99 -3.64
CA GLN A 307 26.22 -3.93 -4.58
C GLN A 307 27.55 -3.26 -4.17
N PRO A 308 28.30 -2.66 -5.11
CA PRO A 308 29.48 -1.85 -4.82
C PRO A 308 29.19 -0.67 -3.89
N GLU A 309 30.18 -0.21 -3.12
CA GLU A 309 30.05 0.89 -2.18
C GLU A 309 29.52 2.17 -2.84
N GLU A 310 30.00 2.51 -4.04
CA GLU A 310 29.56 3.72 -4.74
C GLU A 310 28.09 3.63 -5.21
N GLU A 311 27.61 2.43 -5.55
CA GLU A 311 26.20 2.22 -5.89
C GLU A 311 25.31 2.27 -4.65
N ASN A 312 25.80 1.81 -3.48
CA ASN A 312 25.11 2.00 -2.20
C ASN A 312 24.98 3.47 -1.83
N LYS A 313 26.02 4.29 -2.09
CA LYS A 313 25.94 5.75 -1.91
C LYS A 313 24.91 6.38 -2.85
N ALA A 314 24.90 5.96 -4.12
CA ALA A 314 23.91 6.45 -5.10
C ALA A 314 22.49 6.09 -4.65
N THR A 315 22.27 4.88 -4.13
CA THR A 315 20.99 4.42 -3.57
C THR A 315 20.58 5.25 -2.36
N ALA A 316 21.52 5.54 -1.43
CA ALA A 316 21.26 6.39 -0.27
C ALA A 316 20.86 7.82 -0.66
N GLU A 317 21.57 8.41 -1.62
CA GLU A 317 21.26 9.76 -2.14
C GLU A 317 19.91 9.80 -2.87
N PHE A 318 19.56 8.74 -3.61
CA PHE A 318 18.23 8.63 -4.21
C PHE A 318 17.14 8.54 -3.16
N PHE A 319 17.32 7.77 -2.09
CA PHE A 319 16.36 7.69 -0.99
C PHE A 319 16.23 9.03 -0.26
N ARG A 320 17.31 9.75 -0.04
CA ARG A 320 17.28 11.12 0.50
C ARG A 320 16.47 12.07 -0.41
N PHE A 321 16.64 11.96 -1.73
CA PHE A 321 15.87 12.73 -2.68
C PHE A 321 14.37 12.38 -2.63
N LEU A 322 14.03 11.09 -2.61
CA LEU A 322 12.64 10.61 -2.53
C LEU A 322 11.93 11.05 -1.26
N THR A 323 12.65 11.19 -0.14
CA THR A 323 12.07 11.61 1.14
C THR A 323 12.01 13.12 1.31
N SER A 324 12.46 13.89 0.32
CA SER A 324 12.27 15.35 0.36
C SER A 324 10.79 15.71 0.31
N PRO A 325 10.34 16.69 1.09
CA PRO A 325 8.92 17.07 1.15
C PRO A 325 8.32 17.42 -0.21
N GLU A 326 9.11 18.05 -1.08
CA GLU A 326 8.67 18.48 -2.42
C GLU A 326 8.41 17.29 -3.34
N VAL A 327 9.29 16.28 -3.36
CA VAL A 327 9.13 15.08 -4.19
C VAL A 327 7.96 14.25 -3.69
N GLN A 328 7.82 14.08 -2.38
CA GLN A 328 6.69 13.35 -1.81
C GLN A 328 5.36 14.08 -2.05
N TYR A 329 5.33 15.41 -1.93
CA TYR A 329 4.14 16.17 -2.23
C TYR A 329 3.75 16.06 -3.71
N MET A 330 4.69 16.15 -4.63
CA MET A 330 4.44 15.91 -6.06
C MET A 330 3.87 14.52 -6.30
N TRP A 331 4.48 13.47 -5.69
CA TRP A 331 3.99 12.11 -5.77
C TRP A 331 2.55 11.98 -5.24
N HIS A 332 2.27 12.56 -4.08
CA HIS A 332 0.95 12.58 -3.48
C HIS A 332 -0.11 13.25 -4.38
N GLN A 333 0.20 14.44 -4.92
CA GLN A 333 -0.70 15.17 -5.79
C GLN A 333 -1.06 14.41 -7.07
N GLU A 334 -0.08 13.76 -7.70
CA GLU A 334 -0.27 13.09 -8.98
C GLU A 334 -0.94 11.73 -8.87
N THR A 335 -0.85 11.09 -7.70
CA THR A 335 -1.26 9.69 -7.51
C THR A 335 -2.36 9.50 -6.48
N GLY A 336 -2.34 10.25 -5.37
CA GLY A 336 -3.18 10.03 -4.20
C GLY A 336 -2.58 9.05 -3.18
N TYR A 337 -1.40 8.47 -3.44
CA TYR A 337 -0.64 7.79 -2.39
C TYR A 337 -0.29 8.78 -1.28
N VAL A 338 -0.33 8.34 -0.02
CA VAL A 338 -0.09 9.22 1.11
C VAL A 338 1.38 9.68 1.16
N PRO A 339 1.67 10.93 1.54
CA PRO A 339 3.02 11.32 1.89
C PRO A 339 3.49 10.47 3.07
N ILE A 340 4.75 10.04 3.05
CA ILE A 340 5.26 9.15 4.08
C ILE A 340 5.83 9.89 5.29
N THR A 341 6.07 11.20 5.18
CA THR A 341 6.62 12.04 6.25
C THR A 341 5.66 13.16 6.66
N GLU A 342 5.73 13.56 7.93
CA GLU A 342 4.97 14.70 8.47
C GLU A 342 5.32 16.01 7.74
N ALA A 343 6.59 16.20 7.35
CA ALA A 343 7.03 17.39 6.62
C ALA A 343 6.34 17.51 5.25
N ALA A 344 6.18 16.43 4.51
CA ALA A 344 5.50 16.43 3.22
C ALA A 344 3.98 16.68 3.37
N TYR A 345 3.39 16.14 4.43
CA TYR A 345 1.99 16.40 4.77
C TYR A 345 1.76 17.89 5.07
N GLU A 346 2.63 18.51 5.85
CA GLU A 346 2.54 19.95 6.14
C GLU A 346 2.73 20.83 4.89
N VAL A 347 3.59 20.43 3.94
CA VAL A 347 3.70 21.12 2.64
C VAL A 347 2.38 21.06 1.87
N ALA A 348 1.73 19.90 1.81
CA ALA A 348 0.44 19.75 1.14
C ALA A 348 -0.64 20.62 1.77
N LYS A 349 -0.69 20.70 3.11
CA LYS A 349 -1.62 21.57 3.86
C LYS A 349 -1.34 23.05 3.57
N ALA A 350 -0.09 23.46 3.62
CA ALA A 350 0.31 24.85 3.40
C ALA A 350 -0.01 25.33 1.97
N ASP A 351 0.03 24.43 0.98
CA ASP A 351 -0.40 24.71 -0.40
C ASP A 351 -1.93 24.74 -0.57
N GLY A 352 -2.71 24.42 0.45
CA GLY A 352 -4.17 24.31 0.39
C GLY A 352 -4.66 23.16 -0.49
N HIS A 353 -3.86 22.08 -0.60
CA HIS A 353 -4.22 20.92 -1.43
C HIS A 353 -5.52 20.27 -0.93
N TYR A 354 -5.65 20.10 0.36
CA TYR A 354 -6.82 19.46 0.98
C TYR A 354 -8.06 20.37 1.05
N ASP A 355 -7.88 21.68 0.99
CA ASP A 355 -9.00 22.60 0.81
C ASP A 355 -9.64 22.45 -0.58
N ARG A 356 -8.79 22.17 -1.59
CA ARG A 356 -9.24 21.88 -2.97
C ARG A 356 -9.74 20.45 -3.15
N PHE A 357 -9.15 19.51 -2.45
CA PHE A 357 -9.38 18.06 -2.60
C PHE A 357 -9.48 17.35 -1.24
N PRO A 358 -10.59 17.52 -0.49
CA PRO A 358 -10.72 16.91 0.84
C PRO A 358 -10.56 15.39 0.85
N ALA A 359 -10.99 14.71 -0.22
CA ALA A 359 -10.85 13.25 -0.34
C ALA A 359 -9.40 12.76 -0.34
N ALA A 360 -8.44 13.58 -0.77
CA ALA A 360 -7.02 13.24 -0.79
C ALA A 360 -6.41 13.14 0.62
N GLU A 361 -6.99 13.83 1.61
CA GLU A 361 -6.50 13.81 2.99
C GLU A 361 -6.97 12.58 3.79
N VAL A 362 -8.08 11.98 3.40
CA VAL A 362 -8.75 10.92 4.18
C VAL A 362 -7.82 9.75 4.51
N GLY A 363 -7.01 9.32 3.54
CA GLY A 363 -6.07 8.23 3.76
C GLY A 363 -5.02 8.54 4.84
N ILE A 364 -4.50 9.76 4.87
CA ILE A 364 -3.52 10.23 5.86
C ILE A 364 -4.18 10.33 7.24
N GLN A 365 -5.34 10.94 7.30
CA GLN A 365 -6.11 11.11 8.54
C GLN A 365 -6.45 9.75 9.15
N GLN A 366 -6.84 8.76 8.34
CA GLN A 366 -7.16 7.42 8.83
C GLN A 366 -5.92 6.67 9.35
N LEU A 367 -4.76 6.81 8.70
CA LEU A 367 -3.48 6.27 9.18
C LEU A 367 -2.94 6.99 10.42
N SER A 368 -3.43 8.20 10.71
CA SER A 368 -3.07 9.00 11.88
C SER A 368 -4.08 8.86 13.03
N LEU A 369 -5.10 8.01 12.90
CA LEU A 369 -5.99 7.68 14.01
C LEU A 369 -5.21 7.01 15.14
N PRO A 370 -5.77 6.97 16.38
CA PRO A 370 -5.10 6.33 17.49
C PRO A 370 -4.68 4.90 17.15
N ALA A 371 -3.42 4.58 17.43
CA ALA A 371 -2.91 3.22 17.32
C ALA A 371 -3.49 2.35 18.44
N GLY A 372 -3.95 1.16 18.09
CA GLY A 372 -4.34 0.12 19.04
C GLY A 372 -3.22 -0.91 19.24
N GLU A 373 -3.46 -1.89 20.08
CA GLU A 373 -2.53 -2.98 20.36
C GLU A 373 -2.15 -3.76 19.09
N TRP A 374 -3.12 -3.95 18.17
CA TRP A 374 -2.99 -4.81 17.00
C TRP A 374 -2.84 -4.06 15.67
N THR A 375 -2.58 -2.75 15.71
CA THR A 375 -2.58 -1.91 14.50
C THR A 375 -1.20 -1.61 13.91
N ARG A 376 -0.14 -2.20 14.46
CA ARG A 376 1.23 -2.04 13.94
C ARG A 376 1.40 -2.60 12.51
N GLY A 377 0.60 -3.61 12.14
CA GLY A 377 0.71 -4.39 10.93
C GLY A 377 0.80 -5.88 11.22
N TYR A 378 1.42 -6.62 10.31
CA TYR A 378 1.66 -8.06 10.47
C TYR A 378 3.03 -8.48 9.88
N ARG A 379 3.56 -9.61 10.36
CA ARG A 379 4.82 -10.24 9.92
C ARG A 379 4.56 -11.71 9.59
N MET A 380 4.00 -11.96 8.42
CA MET A 380 3.68 -13.29 7.93
C MET A 380 4.36 -13.52 6.58
N GLY A 381 5.32 -14.44 6.54
CA GLY A 381 5.99 -14.81 5.29
C GLY A 381 5.10 -15.64 4.38
N PHE A 382 5.39 -15.65 3.09
CA PHE A 382 4.56 -16.28 2.06
C PHE A 382 3.12 -15.73 2.01
N TYR A 383 2.93 -14.50 2.50
CA TYR A 383 1.61 -13.92 2.64
C TYR A 383 0.94 -13.61 1.29
N VAL A 384 1.71 -13.46 0.23
CA VAL A 384 1.19 -13.38 -1.16
C VAL A 384 0.34 -14.62 -1.48
N GLN A 385 0.88 -15.81 -1.20
CA GLN A 385 0.17 -17.08 -1.41
C GLN A 385 -1.04 -17.22 -0.48
N ILE A 386 -0.97 -16.68 0.73
CA ILE A 386 -2.11 -16.64 1.67
C ILE A 386 -3.23 -15.76 1.11
N ARG A 387 -2.92 -14.59 0.55
CA ARG A 387 -3.92 -13.75 -0.15
C ARG A 387 -4.54 -14.46 -1.35
N ASP A 388 -3.77 -15.28 -2.09
CA ASP A 388 -4.30 -16.10 -3.19
C ASP A 388 -5.33 -17.12 -2.67
N VAL A 389 -5.02 -17.80 -1.56
CA VAL A 389 -5.95 -18.73 -0.89
C VAL A 389 -7.22 -17.98 -0.46
N MET A 390 -7.07 -16.84 0.21
CA MET A 390 -8.20 -16.00 0.63
C MET A 390 -9.08 -15.60 -0.56
N ASN A 391 -8.51 -15.06 -1.63
CA ASN A 391 -9.24 -14.63 -2.82
C ASN A 391 -10.02 -15.78 -3.45
N ARG A 392 -9.41 -16.98 -3.54
CA ARG A 392 -10.06 -18.18 -4.06
C ARG A 392 -11.26 -18.58 -3.21
N GLU A 393 -11.08 -18.69 -1.91
CA GLU A 393 -12.13 -19.19 -1.00
C GLU A 393 -13.24 -18.15 -0.78
N TYR A 394 -12.91 -16.87 -0.72
CA TYR A 394 -13.91 -15.80 -0.69
C TYR A 394 -14.77 -15.78 -1.96
N THR A 395 -14.15 -15.94 -3.13
CA THR A 395 -14.89 -16.03 -4.39
C THR A 395 -15.85 -17.20 -4.36
N ARG A 396 -15.41 -18.39 -3.95
CA ARG A 396 -16.24 -19.58 -3.87
C ARG A 396 -17.40 -19.41 -2.88
N TYR A 397 -17.16 -18.78 -1.74
CA TYR A 397 -18.21 -18.49 -0.75
C TYR A 397 -19.22 -17.48 -1.29
N LEU A 398 -18.76 -16.36 -1.82
CA LEU A 398 -19.64 -15.29 -2.29
C LEU A 398 -20.46 -15.69 -3.52
N THR A 399 -19.96 -16.59 -4.36
CA THR A 399 -20.69 -17.18 -5.51
C THR A 399 -21.60 -18.34 -5.09
N GLY A 400 -21.55 -18.80 -3.83
CA GLY A 400 -22.39 -19.88 -3.31
C GLY A 400 -21.86 -21.29 -3.62
N GLU A 401 -20.60 -21.42 -4.02
CA GLU A 401 -19.97 -22.73 -4.32
C GLU A 401 -19.55 -23.47 -3.03
N THR A 402 -19.36 -22.77 -1.93
CA THR A 402 -18.96 -23.35 -0.64
C THR A 402 -19.64 -22.62 0.52
N SER A 403 -19.67 -23.25 1.68
CA SER A 403 -20.12 -22.60 2.93
C SER A 403 -19.07 -21.67 3.50
N LEU A 404 -19.45 -20.73 4.37
CA LEU A 404 -18.48 -19.89 5.10
C LEU A 404 -17.54 -20.73 5.97
N ASP A 405 -18.08 -21.76 6.64
CA ASP A 405 -17.31 -22.67 7.47
C ASP A 405 -16.21 -23.39 6.68
N ASP A 406 -16.56 -23.94 5.53
CA ASP A 406 -15.60 -24.65 4.67
C ASP A 406 -14.55 -23.68 4.11
N ALA A 407 -14.98 -22.48 3.66
CA ALA A 407 -14.07 -21.45 3.14
C ALA A 407 -13.06 -21.01 4.20
N PHE A 408 -13.51 -20.67 5.41
CA PHE A 408 -12.63 -20.21 6.49
C PHE A 408 -11.74 -21.31 7.02
N THR A 409 -12.23 -22.56 7.09
CA THR A 409 -11.41 -23.73 7.41
C THR A 409 -10.28 -23.90 6.38
N ALA A 410 -10.60 -23.86 5.09
CA ALA A 410 -9.60 -23.97 4.03
C ALA A 410 -8.56 -22.84 4.08
N ILE A 411 -9.01 -21.58 4.27
CA ILE A 411 -8.10 -20.44 4.42
C ILE A 411 -7.14 -20.67 5.59
N LYS A 412 -7.66 -21.07 6.76
CA LYS A 412 -6.85 -21.31 7.95
C LYS A 412 -5.85 -22.43 7.76
N GLU A 413 -6.29 -23.59 7.32
CA GLU A 413 -5.44 -24.79 7.17
C GLU A 413 -4.34 -24.56 6.12
N GLU A 414 -4.65 -24.00 4.96
CA GLU A 414 -3.66 -23.74 3.92
C GLU A 414 -2.68 -22.63 4.34
N SER A 415 -3.17 -21.57 5.00
CA SER A 415 -2.33 -20.51 5.55
C SER A 415 -1.36 -21.02 6.62
N ASP A 416 -1.85 -21.84 7.56
CA ASP A 416 -1.02 -22.41 8.63
C ASP A 416 0.10 -23.30 8.05
N VAL A 417 -0.16 -24.04 6.95
CA VAL A 417 0.88 -24.79 6.23
C VAL A 417 1.93 -23.85 5.61
N LEU A 418 1.52 -22.76 4.99
CA LEU A 418 2.45 -21.78 4.39
C LEU A 418 3.29 -21.09 5.46
N LEU A 419 2.67 -20.67 6.56
CA LEU A 419 3.34 -20.02 7.69
C LEU A 419 4.33 -20.95 8.38
N SER A 420 3.96 -22.22 8.60
CA SER A 420 4.87 -23.23 9.16
C SER A 420 6.10 -23.46 8.25
N ARG A 421 5.92 -23.49 6.93
CA ARG A 421 7.05 -23.57 5.98
C ARG A 421 7.96 -22.35 6.06
N PHE A 422 7.38 -21.14 6.17
CA PHE A 422 8.16 -19.93 6.34
C PHE A 422 8.97 -19.97 7.64
N ALA A 423 8.36 -20.34 8.77
CA ALA A 423 9.03 -20.46 10.05
C ALA A 423 10.27 -21.40 9.99
N GLN A 424 10.18 -22.49 9.20
CA GLN A 424 11.32 -23.39 9.00
C GLN A 424 12.49 -22.74 8.25
N THR A 425 12.26 -21.68 7.48
CA THR A 425 13.32 -20.95 6.76
C THR A 425 14.02 -19.92 7.65
N GLN A 426 13.46 -19.62 8.83
CA GLN A 426 13.99 -18.62 9.76
C GLN A 426 14.88 -19.22 10.86
N ASN A 427 15.03 -20.56 10.92
CA ASN A 427 15.81 -21.30 11.93
C ASN A 427 17.22 -21.67 11.46
#